data_d9450f761cbdde1a632ac0a777a44e58
#
_entry.id   d9450f761cbdde1a632ac0a777a44e58
#
_cell.length_a   1.000
_cell.length_b   1.000
_cell.length_c   1.000
_cell.angle_alpha   90.00
_cell.angle_beta   90.00
_cell.angle_gamma   90.00
#
_symmetry.space_group_name_H-M   'P 1'
#
loop_
_entity.id
_entity.type
_entity.pdbx_description
1 polymer ?
#
loop_
_entity_poly.entity_id
_entity_poly.type
_entity_poly.pdbx_seq_one_letter_code
_entity_poly.pdbx_strand_id
1 'polypeptide(L)'
;MPTTTGVQNDILATTLRILRDQLVDSTFKAVPLMDAVNSLGNVEKVDGGSYIDAPVILTDHSMITQLTTGYEAVSLAVKDPLRTASYSWCDAVAPVVLTRKEELSNKGERAVVRIMEARLKQTMGMFKREIEKQIVAGSSTILTDLQTLNGLDAATGWFEELAFGSQGNTVGGISKASFPTSWQNQVQNGSFAANGLKKMQQLLIDCQQFAPEGDVDLILASPISYGLYKDELQQLERYTSATEMRDMAGKLALTFNGASMYIEPNLGFTGSGGVNKMSMYFLNTRLFNIYFDQDAVFELGDMESISGYSAKSAQIALRMQVTTANLSGHGVLVNAET
;
A
#
# COMPACT_ATOMS: atom_id res chain seq x y z
N MET A 1 -0.32 30.00 -30.91
CA MET A 1 0.48 30.58 -29.81
C MET A 1 0.14 29.79 -28.55
N PRO A 2 1.08 29.12 -27.92
CA PRO A 2 0.78 28.41 -26.67
C PRO A 2 0.55 29.44 -25.58
N THR A 3 -0.55 29.28 -24.86
CA THR A 3 -0.99 30.17 -23.81
C THR A 3 -0.04 30.10 -22.61
N THR A 4 0.64 31.18 -22.36
CA THR A 4 1.55 31.44 -21.23
C THR A 4 0.81 31.54 -19.87
N THR A 5 -0.42 31.02 -19.79
CA THR A 5 -1.33 31.27 -18.67
C THR A 5 -0.92 30.56 -17.39
N GLY A 6 -0.29 29.38 -17.49
CA GLY A 6 0.08 28.59 -16.31
C GLY A 6 1.22 29.21 -15.48
N VAL A 7 2.26 29.67 -16.14
CA VAL A 7 3.44 30.25 -15.46
C VAL A 7 3.12 31.61 -14.84
N GLN A 8 2.21 32.37 -15.46
CA GLN A 8 1.77 33.67 -14.93
C GLN A 8 0.88 33.50 -13.68
N ASN A 9 0.07 32.45 -13.61
CA ASN A 9 -0.76 32.19 -12.45
C ASN A 9 0.04 31.79 -11.21
N ASP A 10 1.10 31.00 -11.37
CA ASP A 10 2.01 30.64 -10.26
C ASP A 10 2.77 31.87 -9.72
N ILE A 11 3.20 32.76 -10.61
CA ILE A 11 3.88 34.00 -10.25
C ILE A 11 2.92 34.97 -9.56
N LEU A 12 1.70 35.13 -10.09
CA LEU A 12 0.66 35.98 -9.52
C LEU A 12 0.21 35.50 -8.14
N ALA A 13 0.13 34.20 -7.92
CA ALA A 13 -0.24 33.62 -6.64
C ALA A 13 0.80 33.91 -5.54
N THR A 14 2.08 34.08 -5.92
CA THR A 14 3.19 34.25 -4.97
C THR A 14 3.63 35.70 -4.77
N THR A 15 3.34 36.62 -5.70
CA THR A 15 3.93 37.98 -5.69
C THR A 15 2.96 39.12 -5.46
N LEU A 16 1.68 38.99 -5.74
CA LEU A 16 0.74 40.12 -5.81
C LEU A 16 -0.35 40.16 -4.74
N ARG A 17 -0.41 39.18 -3.84
CA ARG A 17 -1.40 39.17 -2.75
C ARG A 17 -0.71 38.91 -1.43
N ILE A 18 -1.23 39.51 -0.34
CA ILE A 18 -0.93 39.07 1.02
C ILE A 18 -1.39 37.63 1.11
N LEU A 19 -0.49 36.71 0.85
CA LEU A 19 -0.76 35.29 0.93
C LEU A 19 -0.96 34.89 2.39
N ARG A 20 -1.94 34.06 2.62
CA ARG A 20 -2.00 33.28 3.85
C ARG A 20 -0.67 32.57 4.04
N ASP A 21 -0.15 32.59 5.26
CA ASP A 21 1.11 31.92 5.60
C ASP A 21 1.10 30.38 5.40
N GLN A 22 -0.06 29.81 5.04
CA GLN A 22 -0.23 28.40 4.77
C GLN A 22 -0.71 28.17 3.34
N LEU A 23 0.06 27.42 2.59
CA LEU A 23 -0.36 26.87 1.32
C LEU A 23 -1.39 25.76 1.60
N VAL A 24 -2.64 25.99 1.20
CA VAL A 24 -3.69 24.95 1.28
C VAL A 24 -3.67 24.17 0.00
N ASP A 25 -3.28 22.89 0.10
CA ASP A 25 -3.36 21.98 -1.01
C ASP A 25 -4.74 21.29 -1.03
N SER A 26 -5.55 21.64 -2.01
CA SER A 26 -6.88 21.07 -2.21
C SER A 26 -6.87 19.80 -3.08
N THR A 27 -5.72 19.40 -3.60
CA THR A 27 -5.57 18.26 -4.51
C THR A 27 -5.25 16.95 -3.80
N PHE A 28 -4.89 17.03 -2.51
CA PHE A 28 -4.52 15.86 -1.73
C PHE A 28 -5.74 15.02 -1.33
N LYS A 29 -5.71 13.77 -1.79
CA LYS A 29 -6.46 12.70 -1.13
C LYS A 29 -5.69 12.22 0.09
N ALA A 30 -6.41 11.72 1.07
CA ALA A 30 -5.79 11.02 2.21
C ALA A 30 -4.98 9.81 1.72
N VAL A 31 -3.88 9.52 2.38
CA VAL A 31 -3.01 8.35 2.14
C VAL A 31 -3.00 7.48 3.40
N PRO A 32 -4.12 6.79 3.70
CA PRO A 32 -4.30 6.12 4.98
C PRO A 32 -3.36 4.93 5.17
N LEU A 33 -3.01 4.20 4.11
CA LEU A 33 -2.10 3.06 4.20
C LEU A 33 -0.71 3.47 4.65
N MET A 34 -0.13 4.47 3.97
CA MET A 34 1.21 4.95 4.30
C MET A 34 1.27 5.56 5.71
N ASP A 35 0.23 6.30 6.10
CA ASP A 35 0.14 6.88 7.44
C ASP A 35 0.01 5.78 8.52
N ALA A 36 -0.78 4.74 8.27
CA ALA A 36 -0.95 3.61 9.18
C ALA A 36 0.35 2.79 9.34
N VAL A 37 0.99 2.41 8.23
CA VAL A 37 2.24 1.63 8.25
C VAL A 37 3.38 2.39 8.92
N ASN A 38 3.50 3.71 8.68
CA ASN A 38 4.46 4.55 9.39
C ASN A 38 4.21 4.58 10.89
N SER A 39 2.95 4.64 11.33
CA SER A 39 2.59 4.69 12.75
C SER A 39 2.89 3.37 13.47
N LEU A 40 2.83 2.25 12.76
CA LEU A 40 3.09 0.90 13.25
C LEU A 40 4.58 0.51 13.22
N GLY A 41 5.42 1.34 12.56
CA GLY A 41 6.87 1.15 12.56
C GLY A 41 7.39 0.07 11.61
N ASN A 42 6.59 -0.39 10.65
CA ASN A 42 6.95 -1.42 9.67
C ASN A 42 7.62 -0.83 8.42
N VAL A 43 8.42 0.18 8.63
CA VAL A 43 9.23 0.81 7.60
C VAL A 43 10.69 0.56 7.94
N GLU A 44 11.36 -0.22 7.11
CA GLU A 44 12.77 -0.55 7.28
C GLU A 44 13.63 0.18 6.25
N LYS A 45 14.79 0.62 6.69
CA LYS A 45 15.81 1.18 5.81
C LYS A 45 16.93 0.17 5.64
N VAL A 46 17.24 -0.15 4.41
CA VAL A 46 18.26 -1.13 4.03
C VAL A 46 19.34 -0.43 3.20
N ASP A 47 20.57 -0.82 3.41
CA ASP A 47 21.72 -0.30 2.68
C ASP A 47 21.97 -1.14 1.43
N GLY A 48 21.47 -0.67 0.28
CA GLY A 48 21.74 -1.24 -1.04
C GLY A 48 21.13 -2.63 -1.29
N GLY A 49 21.76 -3.37 -2.20
CA GLY A 49 21.31 -4.70 -2.65
C GLY A 49 20.57 -4.67 -4.00
N SER A 50 20.62 -5.78 -4.73
CA SER A 50 19.91 -5.93 -6.01
C SER A 50 18.47 -6.39 -5.82
N TYR A 51 18.23 -7.18 -4.79
CA TYR A 51 16.92 -7.74 -4.44
C TYR A 51 16.72 -7.69 -2.92
N ILE A 52 15.47 -7.70 -2.51
CA ILE A 52 15.06 -7.89 -1.12
C ILE A 52 14.59 -9.34 -1.01
N ASP A 53 15.31 -10.14 -0.26
CA ASP A 53 15.06 -11.56 -0.11
C ASP A 53 14.42 -11.85 1.24
N ALA A 54 13.21 -12.42 1.23
CA ALA A 54 12.50 -12.89 2.41
C ALA A 54 12.49 -14.43 2.44
N PRO A 55 13.18 -15.07 3.39
CA PRO A 55 13.10 -16.53 3.55
C PRO A 55 11.73 -16.93 4.11
N VAL A 56 11.08 -17.90 3.47
CA VAL A 56 9.75 -18.39 3.85
C VAL A 56 9.73 -19.91 3.95
N ILE A 57 8.98 -20.44 4.90
CA ILE A 57 8.75 -21.88 5.05
C ILE A 57 7.38 -22.20 4.43
N LEU A 58 7.36 -22.96 3.36
CA LEU A 58 6.15 -23.24 2.59
C LEU A 58 5.63 -24.66 2.73
N THR A 59 6.45 -25.59 3.20
CA THR A 59 6.08 -27.00 3.33
C THR A 59 6.52 -27.55 4.67
N ASP A 60 5.74 -28.45 5.23
CA ASP A 60 6.13 -29.16 6.44
C ASP A 60 7.30 -30.10 6.20
N HIS A 61 8.24 -30.07 7.11
CA HIS A 61 9.33 -31.04 7.20
C HIS A 61 8.96 -32.20 8.13
N SER A 62 7.68 -32.51 8.30
CA SER A 62 7.29 -33.55 9.27
C SER A 62 7.68 -34.94 8.76
N MET A 63 8.68 -35.52 9.38
CA MET A 63 9.09 -36.91 9.27
C MET A 63 8.83 -37.64 10.58
N ILE A 64 7.63 -37.45 11.12
CA ILE A 64 7.23 -38.11 12.35
C ILE A 64 6.85 -39.54 12.04
N THR A 65 7.57 -40.48 12.58
CA THR A 65 7.24 -41.92 12.50
C THR A 65 6.72 -42.35 13.87
N GLN A 66 5.50 -42.84 13.92
CA GLN A 66 4.99 -43.44 15.14
C GLN A 66 5.59 -44.87 15.29
N LEU A 67 6.25 -45.11 16.39
CA LEU A 67 6.77 -46.43 16.72
C LEU A 67 5.71 -47.22 17.49
N THR A 68 5.06 -48.19 16.85
CA THR A 68 4.04 -49.01 17.46
C THR A 68 4.63 -50.27 18.07
N THR A 69 5.59 -50.88 17.37
CA THR A 69 6.26 -52.13 17.81
C THR A 69 7.70 -51.89 18.28
N GLY A 70 8.24 -50.69 18.04
CA GLY A 70 9.63 -50.31 18.37
C GLY A 70 10.66 -50.73 17.31
N TYR A 71 10.25 -51.34 16.22
CA TYR A 71 11.09 -51.85 15.13
C TYR A 71 10.81 -51.23 13.77
N GLU A 72 10.03 -50.16 13.73
CA GLU A 72 9.70 -49.49 12.46
C GLU A 72 10.93 -48.71 11.93
N ALA A 73 11.08 -48.79 10.59
CA ALA A 73 12.09 -47.99 9.92
C ALA A 73 11.74 -46.48 9.95
N VAL A 74 12.59 -45.69 10.52
CA VAL A 74 12.46 -44.22 10.50
C VAL A 74 12.87 -43.70 9.13
N SER A 75 12.03 -42.91 8.50
CA SER A 75 12.35 -42.24 7.23
C SER A 75 13.39 -41.15 7.46
N LEU A 76 14.53 -41.25 6.77
CA LEU A 76 15.63 -40.27 6.82
C LEU A 76 15.68 -39.37 5.57
N ALA A 77 14.59 -39.29 4.83
CA ALA A 77 14.56 -38.42 3.65
C ALA A 77 14.63 -36.93 4.06
N VAL A 78 15.54 -36.19 3.47
CA VAL A 78 15.66 -34.75 3.68
C VAL A 78 14.69 -34.05 2.72
N LYS A 79 13.79 -33.24 3.26
CA LYS A 79 12.96 -32.31 2.50
C LYS A 79 13.54 -30.90 2.67
N ASP A 80 13.48 -30.11 1.62
CA ASP A 80 13.84 -28.69 1.67
C ASP A 80 12.57 -27.83 1.77
N PRO A 81 12.17 -27.41 2.99
CA PRO A 81 10.95 -26.63 3.21
C PRO A 81 11.14 -25.14 2.95
N LEU A 82 12.42 -24.68 2.87
CA LEU A 82 12.74 -23.28 2.73
C LEU A 82 12.65 -22.83 1.28
N ARG A 83 12.04 -21.69 1.08
CA ARG A 83 12.03 -20.94 -0.18
C ARG A 83 12.39 -19.49 0.11
N THR A 84 12.88 -18.80 -0.90
CA THR A 84 13.18 -17.37 -0.81
C THR A 84 12.21 -16.61 -1.72
N ALA A 85 11.46 -15.71 -1.14
CA ALA A 85 10.68 -14.74 -1.89
C ALA A 85 11.58 -13.54 -2.20
N SER A 86 11.81 -13.27 -3.48
CA SER A 86 12.72 -12.21 -3.94
C SER A 86 11.92 -11.09 -4.61
N TYR A 87 12.17 -9.85 -4.19
CA TYR A 87 11.51 -8.66 -4.68
C TYR A 87 12.54 -7.70 -5.28
N SER A 88 12.31 -7.24 -6.51
CA SER A 88 13.14 -6.22 -7.16
C SER A 88 12.83 -4.83 -6.63
N TRP A 89 13.80 -3.94 -6.57
CA TRP A 89 13.58 -2.55 -6.19
C TRP A 89 12.78 -1.79 -7.25
N CYS A 90 11.97 -0.83 -6.77
CA CYS A 90 11.32 0.18 -7.60
C CYS A 90 12.04 1.50 -7.42
N ASP A 91 12.65 1.97 -8.50
CA ASP A 91 13.39 3.23 -8.55
C ASP A 91 12.54 4.31 -9.24
N ALA A 92 12.36 5.45 -8.59
CA ALA A 92 11.59 6.55 -9.12
C ALA A 92 12.30 7.88 -8.90
N VAL A 93 12.25 8.74 -9.91
CA VAL A 93 12.85 10.08 -9.87
C VAL A 93 11.84 11.12 -10.35
N ALA A 94 11.67 12.20 -9.58
CA ALA A 94 10.85 13.33 -9.99
C ALA A 94 11.67 14.61 -10.08
N PRO A 95 11.72 15.29 -11.25
CA PRO A 95 12.42 16.54 -11.41
C PRO A 95 11.60 17.73 -10.87
N VAL A 96 12.26 18.61 -10.14
CA VAL A 96 11.75 19.92 -9.74
C VAL A 96 12.50 20.98 -10.55
N VAL A 97 11.81 21.63 -11.48
CA VAL A 97 12.43 22.56 -12.43
C VAL A 97 12.09 24.01 -12.07
N LEU A 98 13.08 24.89 -12.11
CA LEU A 98 12.95 26.34 -11.97
C LEU A 98 13.48 27.03 -13.22
N THR A 99 12.64 27.78 -13.92
CA THR A 99 13.03 28.51 -15.12
C THR A 99 13.68 29.85 -14.79
N ARG A 100 14.65 30.28 -15.60
CA ARG A 100 15.30 31.60 -15.42
C ARG A 100 14.32 32.77 -15.50
N LYS A 101 13.24 32.62 -16.26
CA LYS A 101 12.18 33.64 -16.32
C LYS A 101 11.47 33.81 -14.97
N GLU A 102 11.24 32.72 -14.28
CA GLU A 102 10.65 32.75 -12.93
C GLU A 102 11.59 33.38 -11.91
N GLU A 103 12.89 33.02 -11.96
CA GLU A 103 13.90 33.68 -11.12
C GLU A 103 13.94 35.20 -11.34
N LEU A 104 13.92 35.66 -12.59
CA LEU A 104 13.98 37.08 -12.92
C LEU A 104 12.69 37.83 -12.62
N SER A 105 11.53 37.16 -12.73
CA SER A 105 10.23 37.77 -12.46
C SER A 105 9.96 37.90 -10.98
N ASN A 106 10.45 36.97 -10.16
CA ASN A 106 10.40 36.97 -8.71
C ASN A 106 11.73 37.52 -8.14
N LYS A 107 11.95 38.84 -8.28
CA LYS A 107 13.12 39.49 -7.68
C LYS A 107 13.04 39.49 -6.17
N GLY A 108 13.75 38.58 -5.54
CA GLY A 108 13.91 38.48 -4.09
C GLY A 108 14.14 37.04 -3.66
N GLU A 109 15.19 36.78 -2.89
CA GLU A 109 15.53 35.45 -2.40
C GLU A 109 14.36 34.74 -1.73
N ARG A 110 13.56 35.44 -0.94
CA ARG A 110 12.40 34.86 -0.24
C ARG A 110 11.29 34.43 -1.18
N ALA A 111 11.09 35.06 -2.31
CA ALA A 111 10.03 34.71 -3.25
C ALA A 111 10.41 33.46 -4.07
N VAL A 112 11.67 33.35 -4.49
CA VAL A 112 12.20 32.18 -5.20
C VAL A 112 12.18 30.95 -4.28
N VAL A 113 12.61 31.08 -3.02
CA VAL A 113 12.60 30.02 -2.00
C VAL A 113 11.18 29.52 -1.79
N ARG A 114 10.18 30.39 -1.66
CA ARG A 114 8.77 29.98 -1.48
C ARG A 114 8.20 29.19 -2.65
N ILE A 115 8.54 29.56 -3.91
CA ILE A 115 8.11 28.79 -5.09
C ILE A 115 8.71 27.40 -5.08
N MET A 116 9.99 27.30 -4.75
CA MET A 116 10.67 26.01 -4.65
C MET A 116 10.07 25.12 -3.56
N GLU A 117 9.87 25.68 -2.38
CA GLU A 117 9.22 24.96 -1.27
C GLU A 117 7.82 24.45 -1.65
N ALA A 118 7.04 25.27 -2.34
CA ALA A 118 5.71 24.89 -2.81
C ALA A 118 5.76 23.74 -3.80
N ARG A 119 6.67 23.82 -4.81
CA ARG A 119 6.86 22.75 -5.81
C ARG A 119 7.36 21.46 -5.16
N LEU A 120 8.31 21.57 -4.25
CA LEU A 120 8.86 20.44 -3.53
C LEU A 120 7.77 19.72 -2.70
N LYS A 121 6.96 20.49 -1.98
CA LYS A 121 5.82 19.97 -1.23
C LYS A 121 4.80 19.29 -2.16
N GLN A 122 4.50 19.88 -3.30
CA GLN A 122 3.60 19.31 -4.30
C GLN A 122 4.15 18.00 -4.87
N THR A 123 5.43 17.96 -5.22
CA THR A 123 6.09 16.75 -5.78
C THR A 123 6.11 15.62 -4.75
N MET A 124 6.47 15.92 -3.50
CA MET A 124 6.43 14.95 -2.41
C MET A 124 5.03 14.37 -2.20
N GLY A 125 4.03 15.23 -2.24
CA GLY A 125 2.64 14.80 -2.14
C GLY A 125 2.18 13.94 -3.31
N MET A 126 2.66 14.25 -4.51
CA MET A 126 2.39 13.45 -5.70
C MET A 126 3.01 12.05 -5.58
N PHE A 127 4.24 11.94 -5.09
CA PHE A 127 4.88 10.65 -4.82
C PHE A 127 4.06 9.80 -3.84
N LYS A 128 3.70 10.34 -2.69
CA LYS A 128 2.89 9.60 -1.70
C LYS A 128 1.58 9.07 -2.29
N ARG A 129 0.90 9.88 -3.07
CA ARG A 129 -0.35 9.50 -3.72
C ARG A 129 -0.16 8.40 -4.78
N GLU A 130 0.89 8.51 -5.61
CA GLU A 130 1.17 7.48 -6.62
C GLU A 130 1.64 6.16 -5.99
N ILE A 131 2.39 6.22 -4.90
CA ILE A 131 2.78 5.05 -4.11
C ILE A 131 1.51 4.34 -3.58
N GLU A 132 0.63 5.07 -2.90
CA GLU A 132 -0.61 4.50 -2.36
C GLU A 132 -1.51 3.93 -3.46
N LYS A 133 -1.67 4.67 -4.55
CA LYS A 133 -2.43 4.23 -5.71
C LYS A 133 -1.87 2.96 -6.33
N GLN A 134 -0.55 2.81 -6.40
CA GLN A 134 0.08 1.59 -6.92
C GLN A 134 -0.08 0.44 -5.94
N ILE A 135 0.22 0.64 -4.66
CA ILE A 135 0.11 -0.43 -3.66
C ILE A 135 -1.32 -0.95 -3.59
N VAL A 136 -2.32 -0.07 -3.48
CA VAL A 136 -3.71 -0.48 -3.26
C VAL A 136 -4.40 -0.96 -4.53
N ALA A 137 -4.29 -0.20 -5.62
CA ALA A 137 -5.06 -0.44 -6.83
C ALA A 137 -4.25 -1.02 -8.01
N GLY A 138 -2.91 -1.00 -7.94
CA GLY A 138 -2.07 -1.41 -9.07
C GLY A 138 -2.28 -0.58 -10.33
N SER A 139 -2.76 0.65 -10.19
CA SER A 139 -3.19 1.49 -11.32
C SER A 139 -2.31 2.70 -11.57
N SER A 140 -1.13 2.79 -10.93
CA SER A 140 -0.14 3.79 -11.28
C SER A 140 0.51 3.47 -12.64
N THR A 141 0.66 4.49 -13.47
CA THR A 141 1.39 4.39 -14.75
C THR A 141 2.86 4.74 -14.60
N ILE A 142 3.29 5.15 -13.41
CA ILE A 142 4.62 5.69 -13.13
C ILE A 142 5.45 4.70 -12.32
N LEU A 143 4.85 4.06 -11.29
CA LEU A 143 5.52 3.16 -10.35
C LEU A 143 5.16 1.69 -10.63
N THR A 144 5.28 1.25 -11.87
CA THR A 144 4.83 -0.09 -12.30
C THR A 144 5.59 -1.24 -11.64
N ASP A 145 6.84 -1.01 -11.22
CA ASP A 145 7.68 -2.04 -10.60
C ASP A 145 7.43 -2.18 -9.09
N LEU A 146 6.67 -1.24 -8.51
CA LEU A 146 6.27 -1.32 -7.11
C LEU A 146 5.21 -2.41 -6.93
N GLN A 147 5.45 -3.29 -5.97
CA GLN A 147 4.52 -4.38 -5.64
C GLN A 147 3.14 -3.83 -5.26
N THR A 148 2.09 -4.47 -5.76
CA THR A 148 0.70 -4.07 -5.52
C THR A 148 -0.05 -5.13 -4.69
N LEU A 149 -1.02 -4.68 -3.89
CA LEU A 149 -1.98 -5.57 -3.23
C LEU A 149 -3.01 -6.11 -4.23
N ASN A 150 -3.30 -5.37 -5.30
CA ASN A 150 -4.27 -5.76 -6.31
C ASN A 150 -3.75 -6.88 -7.19
N GLY A 151 -4.51 -7.95 -7.30
CA GLY A 151 -4.20 -9.12 -8.15
C GLY A 151 -4.61 -9.00 -9.61
N LEU A 152 -5.06 -7.83 -10.07
CA LEU A 152 -5.46 -7.59 -11.48
C LEU A 152 -4.29 -7.72 -12.44
N ASP A 153 -3.11 -7.34 -12.02
CA ASP A 153 -1.89 -7.62 -12.76
C ASP A 153 -1.28 -8.92 -12.23
N ALA A 154 -1.42 -9.97 -13.03
CA ALA A 154 -1.05 -11.34 -12.68
C ALA A 154 0.40 -11.52 -12.23
N ALA A 155 1.31 -10.61 -12.59
CA ALA A 155 2.73 -10.75 -12.30
C ALA A 155 3.14 -10.20 -10.91
N THR A 156 2.42 -9.23 -10.36
CA THR A 156 2.89 -8.42 -9.23
C THR A 156 1.90 -8.28 -8.07
N GLY A 157 0.66 -8.73 -8.23
CA GLY A 157 -0.39 -8.56 -7.23
C GLY A 157 -0.40 -9.62 -6.12
N TRP A 158 -0.70 -9.19 -4.89
CA TRP A 158 -0.86 -10.09 -3.75
C TRP A 158 -2.23 -10.73 -3.69
N PHE A 159 -3.28 -9.94 -3.90
CA PHE A 159 -4.66 -10.38 -3.83
C PHE A 159 -5.22 -10.65 -5.21
N GLU A 160 -6.07 -11.64 -5.29
CA GLU A 160 -6.81 -11.98 -6.49
C GLU A 160 -8.30 -11.83 -6.28
N GLU A 161 -9.00 -11.54 -7.37
CA GLU A 161 -10.46 -11.47 -7.41
C GLU A 161 -11.12 -12.83 -7.34
N LEU A 162 -10.45 -13.86 -7.78
CA LEU A 162 -11.01 -15.19 -7.99
C LEU A 162 -11.02 -16.01 -6.71
N ALA A 163 -11.96 -16.91 -6.66
CA ALA A 163 -12.11 -17.84 -5.55
C ALA A 163 -10.86 -18.68 -5.33
N PHE A 164 -10.68 -19.08 -4.09
CA PHE A 164 -9.64 -20.00 -3.65
C PHE A 164 -9.45 -21.18 -4.61
N GLY A 165 -8.23 -21.38 -5.10
CA GLY A 165 -7.87 -22.53 -5.94
C GLY A 165 -7.74 -22.30 -7.44
N SER A 166 -8.12 -21.13 -7.98
CA SER A 166 -7.98 -20.82 -9.42
C SER A 166 -6.88 -19.80 -9.73
N GLN A 167 -5.85 -19.73 -8.91
CA GLN A 167 -4.87 -18.63 -8.91
C GLN A 167 -3.55 -19.08 -9.55
N GLY A 168 -3.17 -18.37 -10.59
CA GLY A 168 -1.92 -18.61 -11.31
C GLY A 168 -0.81 -17.60 -11.00
N ASN A 169 -1.05 -16.68 -10.07
CA ASN A 169 -0.14 -15.55 -9.83
C ASN A 169 1.12 -15.95 -9.09
N THR A 170 2.19 -15.21 -9.38
CA THR A 170 3.49 -15.37 -8.76
C THR A 170 3.81 -14.12 -7.92
N VAL A 171 4.09 -14.31 -6.64
CA VAL A 171 4.50 -13.24 -5.71
C VAL A 171 5.88 -13.57 -5.18
N GLY A 172 6.82 -12.63 -5.26
CA GLY A 172 8.21 -12.84 -4.84
C GLY A 172 8.89 -14.01 -5.57
N GLY A 173 8.54 -14.28 -6.83
CA GLY A 173 9.07 -15.42 -7.58
C GLY A 173 8.45 -16.78 -7.23
N ILE A 174 7.52 -16.84 -6.27
CA ILE A 174 6.87 -18.08 -5.81
C ILE A 174 5.44 -18.12 -6.34
N SER A 175 5.09 -19.22 -7.04
CA SER A 175 3.74 -19.42 -7.58
C SER A 175 2.75 -19.80 -6.47
N LYS A 176 1.64 -19.06 -6.37
CA LYS A 176 0.53 -19.35 -5.46
C LYS A 176 -0.09 -20.71 -5.73
N ALA A 177 -0.21 -21.09 -7.01
CA ALA A 177 -0.77 -22.38 -7.41
C ALA A 177 0.05 -23.58 -6.91
N SER A 178 1.36 -23.41 -6.71
CA SER A 178 2.25 -24.45 -6.19
C SER A 178 2.12 -24.64 -4.69
N PHE A 179 1.67 -23.63 -3.97
CA PHE A 179 1.56 -23.62 -2.51
C PHE A 179 0.22 -23.01 -2.05
N PRO A 180 -0.92 -23.67 -2.37
CA PRO A 180 -2.25 -23.09 -2.18
C PRO A 180 -2.65 -22.91 -0.71
N THR A 181 -1.98 -23.57 0.21
CA THR A 181 -2.27 -23.45 1.65
C THR A 181 -1.34 -22.46 2.37
N SER A 182 -0.07 -22.41 1.93
CA SER A 182 0.98 -21.67 2.65
C SER A 182 1.33 -20.32 1.99
N TRP A 183 1.13 -20.19 0.68
CA TRP A 183 1.48 -18.98 -0.09
C TRP A 183 0.30 -18.45 -0.90
N GLN A 184 -0.83 -18.26 -0.20
CA GLN A 184 -2.06 -17.77 -0.80
C GLN A 184 -2.84 -16.92 0.18
N ASN A 185 -3.26 -15.73 -0.24
CA ASN A 185 -4.12 -14.88 0.56
C ASN A 185 -5.54 -15.46 0.68
N GLN A 186 -6.23 -15.08 1.75
CA GLN A 186 -7.62 -15.48 1.99
C GLN A 186 -8.58 -14.59 1.19
N VAL A 187 -9.63 -15.19 0.62
CA VAL A 187 -10.63 -14.46 -0.18
C VAL A 187 -12.03 -14.84 0.28
N GLN A 188 -12.85 -13.84 0.58
CA GLN A 188 -14.28 -14.01 0.81
C GLN A 188 -15.06 -13.15 -0.17
N ASN A 189 -16.14 -13.72 -0.71
CA ASN A 189 -17.04 -13.03 -1.64
C ASN A 189 -18.41 -12.92 -0.97
N GLY A 190 -19.01 -11.74 -0.96
CA GLY A 190 -20.34 -11.55 -0.41
C GLY A 190 -20.79 -10.11 -0.34
N SER A 191 -22.08 -9.93 -0.58
CA SER A 191 -22.78 -8.66 -0.44
C SER A 191 -22.96 -8.28 1.03
N PHE A 192 -22.77 -7.01 1.36
CA PHE A 192 -22.96 -6.51 2.72
C PHE A 192 -24.45 -6.63 3.14
N ALA A 193 -25.37 -6.36 2.23
CA ALA A 193 -26.80 -6.47 2.47
C ALA A 193 -27.26 -7.89 2.88
N ALA A 194 -26.54 -8.93 2.45
CA ALA A 194 -26.92 -10.31 2.74
C ALA A 194 -26.14 -10.88 3.94
N ASN A 195 -24.82 -10.68 3.98
CA ASN A 195 -23.95 -11.40 4.91
C ASN A 195 -22.66 -10.65 5.28
N GLY A 196 -22.57 -9.33 5.13
CA GLY A 196 -21.34 -8.57 5.23
C GLY A 196 -20.51 -8.80 6.48
N LEU A 197 -21.10 -8.59 7.67
CA LEU A 197 -20.43 -8.81 8.95
C LEU A 197 -19.99 -10.27 9.14
N LYS A 198 -20.80 -11.23 8.71
CA LYS A 198 -20.47 -12.65 8.81
C LYS A 198 -19.29 -13.02 7.92
N LYS A 199 -19.22 -12.44 6.72
CA LYS A 199 -18.10 -12.63 5.79
C LYS A 199 -16.82 -11.96 6.28
N MET A 200 -16.91 -10.78 6.87
CA MET A 200 -15.77 -10.13 7.53
C MET A 200 -15.23 -11.00 8.67
N GLN A 201 -16.11 -11.53 9.51
CA GLN A 201 -15.70 -12.40 10.61
C GLN A 201 -15.08 -13.70 10.11
N GLN A 202 -15.65 -14.32 9.08
CA GLN A 202 -15.09 -15.52 8.46
C GLN A 202 -13.70 -15.25 7.89
N LEU A 203 -13.53 -14.14 7.15
CA LEU A 203 -12.25 -13.75 6.58
C LEU A 203 -11.19 -13.52 7.66
N LEU A 204 -11.57 -12.88 8.78
CA LEU A 204 -10.67 -12.67 9.90
C LEU A 204 -10.19 -14.00 10.49
N ILE A 205 -11.11 -14.94 10.71
CA ILE A 205 -10.80 -16.28 11.22
C ILE A 205 -9.89 -17.04 10.24
N ASP A 206 -10.18 -16.96 8.94
CA ASP A 206 -9.37 -17.60 7.91
C ASP A 206 -7.92 -17.02 7.91
N CYS A 207 -7.77 -15.70 8.03
CA CYS A 207 -6.45 -15.08 8.15
C CYS A 207 -5.70 -15.49 9.41
N GLN A 208 -6.39 -15.55 10.56
CA GLN A 208 -5.80 -15.97 11.85
C GLN A 208 -5.34 -17.42 11.83
N GLN A 209 -6.08 -18.29 11.18
CA GLN A 209 -5.73 -19.72 11.11
C GLN A 209 -4.39 -19.98 10.44
N PHE A 210 -3.99 -19.14 9.48
CA PHE A 210 -2.78 -19.30 8.68
C PHE A 210 -1.67 -18.31 9.04
N ALA A 211 -1.88 -17.43 10.00
CA ALA A 211 -0.89 -16.44 10.44
C ALA A 211 -0.51 -16.64 11.91
N PRO A 212 0.41 -17.57 12.20
CA PRO A 212 0.85 -17.82 13.58
C PRO A 212 1.56 -16.63 14.24
N GLU A 213 2.01 -15.65 13.44
CA GLU A 213 2.80 -14.51 13.92
C GLU A 213 1.96 -13.26 14.27
N GLY A 214 0.65 -13.36 14.34
CA GLY A 214 -0.21 -12.26 14.76
C GLY A 214 -1.50 -12.14 13.98
N ASP A 215 -2.40 -11.33 14.50
CA ASP A 215 -3.72 -11.12 13.95
C ASP A 215 -3.71 -9.96 12.93
N VAL A 216 -4.76 -9.90 12.13
CA VAL A 216 -5.07 -8.73 11.31
C VAL A 216 -5.28 -7.52 12.22
N ASP A 217 -4.54 -6.47 12.02
CA ASP A 217 -4.56 -5.23 12.79
C ASP A 217 -4.98 -3.99 11.97
N LEU A 218 -4.94 -4.11 10.65
CA LEU A 218 -5.29 -3.04 9.72
C LEU A 218 -6.32 -3.51 8.71
N ILE A 219 -7.42 -2.75 8.58
CA ILE A 219 -8.43 -2.97 7.55
C ILE A 219 -8.54 -1.71 6.69
N LEU A 220 -8.34 -1.87 5.40
CA LEU A 220 -8.59 -0.82 4.41
C LEU A 220 -9.92 -1.10 3.75
N ALA A 221 -10.85 -0.17 3.84
CA ALA A 221 -12.18 -0.31 3.27
C ALA A 221 -12.45 0.74 2.18
N SER A 222 -13.17 0.35 1.15
CA SER A 222 -13.69 1.33 0.20
C SER A 222 -14.66 2.29 0.88
N PRO A 223 -14.83 3.52 0.37
CA PRO A 223 -15.78 4.48 0.95
C PRO A 223 -17.20 3.94 1.08
N ILE A 224 -17.63 3.11 0.12
CA ILE A 224 -18.98 2.51 0.11
C ILE A 224 -19.06 1.42 1.18
N SER A 225 -18.13 0.48 1.19
CA SER A 225 -18.10 -0.61 2.17
C SER A 225 -17.97 -0.12 3.61
N TYR A 226 -17.20 0.96 3.83
CA TYR A 226 -17.11 1.62 5.13
C TYR A 226 -18.45 2.20 5.58
N GLY A 227 -19.19 2.84 4.64
CA GLY A 227 -20.52 3.36 4.91
C GLY A 227 -21.50 2.27 5.30
N LEU A 228 -21.54 1.16 4.54
CA LEU A 228 -22.40 0.01 4.82
C LEU A 228 -22.09 -0.63 6.17
N TYR A 229 -20.81 -0.77 6.50
CA TYR A 229 -20.40 -1.27 7.82
C TYR A 229 -20.87 -0.33 8.94
N LYS A 230 -20.75 0.97 8.76
CA LYS A 230 -21.23 1.95 9.73
C LYS A 230 -22.74 1.90 9.92
N ASP A 231 -23.50 1.71 8.84
CA ASP A 231 -24.96 1.60 8.88
C ASP A 231 -25.41 0.36 9.66
N GLU A 232 -24.73 -0.77 9.49
CA GLU A 232 -24.97 -1.99 10.27
C GLU A 232 -24.67 -1.78 11.77
N LEU A 233 -23.57 -1.10 12.10
CA LEU A 233 -23.25 -0.76 13.49
C LEU A 233 -24.30 0.15 14.13
N GLN A 234 -24.82 1.13 13.40
CA GLN A 234 -25.86 2.04 13.92
C GLN A 234 -27.15 1.30 14.31
N GLN A 235 -27.48 0.20 13.64
CA GLN A 235 -28.62 -0.64 14.05
C GLN A 235 -28.34 -1.33 15.39
N LEU A 236 -27.07 -1.68 15.67
CA LEU A 236 -26.65 -2.28 16.92
C LEU A 236 -26.43 -1.24 18.04
N GLU A 237 -26.00 -0.04 17.71
CA GLU A 237 -25.75 1.07 18.66
C GLU A 237 -27.00 1.53 19.42
N ARG A 238 -28.18 1.27 18.91
CA ARG A 238 -29.44 1.50 19.65
C ARG A 238 -29.53 0.75 20.97
N TYR A 239 -28.68 -0.24 21.17
CA TYR A 239 -28.66 -1.11 22.34
C TYR A 239 -27.38 -1.06 23.15
N THR A 240 -26.31 -0.45 22.64
CA THR A 240 -25.02 -0.41 23.34
C THR A 240 -24.32 0.92 23.05
N SER A 241 -23.90 1.66 24.07
CA SER A 241 -23.05 2.85 23.88
C SER A 241 -21.74 2.44 23.24
N ALA A 242 -21.61 2.65 21.94
CA ALA A 242 -20.37 2.36 21.24
C ALA A 242 -19.31 3.38 21.68
N THR A 243 -18.24 2.89 22.25
CA THR A 243 -17.06 3.69 22.55
C THR A 243 -16.33 3.95 21.25
N GLU A 244 -16.46 5.14 20.71
CA GLU A 244 -15.67 5.58 19.57
C GLU A 244 -14.20 5.64 19.99
N MET A 245 -13.41 4.68 19.53
CA MET A 245 -11.96 4.74 19.71
C MET A 245 -11.38 5.76 18.74
N ARG A 246 -10.58 6.68 19.27
CA ARG A 246 -9.75 7.56 18.45
C ARG A 246 -8.50 6.83 18.06
N ASP A 247 -8.21 6.84 16.77
CA ASP A 247 -6.97 6.36 16.19
C ASP A 247 -5.74 7.13 16.74
N MET A 248 -4.53 6.56 16.60
CA MET A 248 -3.25 7.19 16.96
C MET A 248 -3.05 8.56 16.32
N ALA A 249 -3.69 8.84 15.17
CA ALA A 249 -3.70 10.15 14.51
C ALA A 249 -4.82 11.08 15.00
N GLY A 250 -5.61 10.69 16.01
CA GLY A 250 -6.72 11.49 16.54
C GLY A 250 -7.97 11.52 15.66
N LYS A 251 -8.04 10.73 14.59
CA LYS A 251 -9.20 10.55 13.72
C LYS A 251 -10.14 9.51 14.32
N LEU A 252 -11.43 9.68 14.14
CA LEU A 252 -12.43 8.67 14.43
C LEU A 252 -12.22 7.47 13.48
N ALA A 253 -11.67 6.39 14.00
CA ALA A 253 -11.53 5.13 13.30
C ALA A 253 -12.56 4.14 13.83
N LEU A 254 -13.29 3.48 12.94
CA LEU A 254 -14.06 2.31 13.31
C LEU A 254 -13.11 1.14 13.54
N THR A 255 -13.45 0.27 14.46
CA THR A 255 -12.68 -0.95 14.74
C THR A 255 -13.54 -2.19 14.51
N PHE A 256 -12.90 -3.24 14.03
CA PHE A 256 -13.52 -4.55 13.88
C PHE A 256 -12.63 -5.61 14.55
N ASN A 257 -13.10 -6.21 15.61
CA ASN A 257 -12.36 -7.21 16.42
C ASN A 257 -10.93 -6.76 16.82
N GLY A 258 -10.75 -5.47 17.09
CA GLY A 258 -9.45 -4.91 17.48
C GLY A 258 -8.61 -4.37 16.31
N ALA A 259 -8.96 -4.69 15.07
CA ALA A 259 -8.33 -4.12 13.88
C ALA A 259 -8.87 -2.70 13.58
N SER A 260 -7.98 -1.78 13.29
CA SER A 260 -8.36 -0.41 12.90
C SER A 260 -8.80 -0.35 11.45
N MET A 261 -9.95 0.27 11.18
CA MET A 261 -10.50 0.37 9.82
C MET A 261 -10.36 1.79 9.29
N TYR A 262 -9.76 1.91 8.10
CA TYR A 262 -9.54 3.18 7.41
C TYR A 262 -10.26 3.22 6.07
N ILE A 263 -10.70 4.43 5.68
CA ILE A 263 -11.27 4.66 4.36
C ILE A 263 -10.13 4.84 3.35
N GLU A 264 -10.06 3.95 2.36
CA GLU A 264 -9.10 4.02 1.27
C GLU A 264 -9.79 4.48 -0.03
N PRO A 265 -9.52 5.72 -0.49
CA PRO A 265 -10.19 6.27 -1.67
C PRO A 265 -9.85 5.58 -2.99
N ASN A 266 -8.74 4.84 -3.03
CA ASN A 266 -8.29 4.12 -4.23
C ASN A 266 -8.84 2.69 -4.29
N LEU A 267 -9.58 2.25 -3.26
CA LEU A 267 -10.23 0.95 -3.21
C LEU A 267 -11.66 1.07 -3.78
N GLY A 268 -12.28 -0.07 -4.10
CA GLY A 268 -13.62 -0.12 -4.72
C GLY A 268 -13.57 -0.13 -6.25
N PHE A 269 -12.41 -0.39 -6.84
CA PHE A 269 -12.28 -0.60 -8.28
C PHE A 269 -12.87 -1.96 -8.68
N THR A 270 -13.37 -2.00 -9.89
CA THR A 270 -13.90 -3.24 -10.49
C THR A 270 -12.74 -4.03 -11.06
N GLY A 271 -12.69 -5.31 -10.74
CA GLY A 271 -11.68 -6.21 -11.23
C GLY A 271 -11.74 -6.51 -12.73
N SER A 272 -10.78 -7.30 -13.20
CA SER A 272 -10.70 -7.71 -14.60
C SER A 272 -11.99 -8.46 -15.01
N GLY A 273 -12.59 -8.01 -16.08
CA GLY A 273 -13.87 -8.56 -16.55
C GLY A 273 -15.13 -7.95 -15.92
N GLY A 274 -15.01 -6.96 -15.04
CA GLY A 274 -16.12 -6.22 -14.48
C GLY A 274 -16.99 -6.98 -13.47
N VAL A 275 -16.53 -8.12 -12.98
CA VAL A 275 -17.35 -9.05 -12.20
C VAL A 275 -17.20 -8.83 -10.69
N ASN A 276 -15.99 -8.57 -10.22
CA ASN A 276 -15.69 -8.48 -8.79
C ASN A 276 -15.13 -7.10 -8.41
N LYS A 277 -15.58 -6.56 -7.30
CA LYS A 277 -15.05 -5.33 -6.71
C LYS A 277 -14.25 -5.65 -5.46
N MET A 278 -12.99 -5.21 -5.43
CA MET A 278 -12.17 -5.24 -4.22
C MET A 278 -12.71 -4.23 -3.22
N SER A 279 -13.33 -4.69 -2.17
CA SER A 279 -14.08 -3.85 -1.25
C SER A 279 -13.36 -3.57 0.06
N MET A 280 -12.68 -4.57 0.62
CA MET A 280 -11.90 -4.42 1.83
C MET A 280 -10.64 -5.28 1.78
N TYR A 281 -9.52 -4.75 2.27
CA TYR A 281 -8.28 -5.49 2.53
C TYR A 281 -8.08 -5.67 4.02
N PHE A 282 -7.79 -6.89 4.43
CA PHE A 282 -7.44 -7.28 5.77
C PHE A 282 -5.94 -7.54 5.82
N LEU A 283 -5.21 -6.67 6.48
CA LEU A 283 -3.75 -6.69 6.51
C LEU A 283 -3.24 -7.02 7.91
N ASN A 284 -2.27 -7.89 7.97
CA ASN A 284 -1.45 -8.11 9.14
C ASN A 284 -0.16 -7.30 8.96
N THR A 285 -0.02 -6.19 9.71
CA THR A 285 1.09 -5.28 9.51
C THR A 285 2.43 -5.89 9.91
N ARG A 286 2.47 -6.92 10.75
CA ARG A 286 3.71 -7.63 11.10
C ARG A 286 4.31 -8.39 9.92
N LEU A 287 3.48 -8.77 8.96
CA LEU A 287 3.86 -9.51 7.76
C LEU A 287 4.03 -8.58 6.54
N PHE A 288 3.63 -7.33 6.68
CA PHE A 288 3.66 -6.30 5.64
C PHE A 288 4.80 -5.32 5.93
N ASN A 289 5.85 -5.36 5.14
CA ASN A 289 7.02 -4.50 5.31
C ASN A 289 7.22 -3.60 4.10
N ILE A 290 7.57 -2.34 4.38
CA ILE A 290 8.01 -1.39 3.37
C ILE A 290 9.50 -1.17 3.56
N TYR A 291 10.26 -1.46 2.53
CA TYR A 291 11.70 -1.23 2.50
C TYR A 291 12.02 0.02 1.71
N PHE A 292 12.89 0.85 2.27
CA PHE A 292 13.51 1.98 1.61
C PHE A 292 15.01 1.78 1.54
N ASP A 293 15.63 2.24 0.47
CA ASP A 293 17.08 2.36 0.41
C ASP A 293 17.52 3.55 1.27
N GLN A 294 18.55 3.37 2.09
CA GLN A 294 19.00 4.38 3.04
C GLN A 294 19.39 5.69 2.36
N ASP A 295 19.99 5.61 1.18
CA ASP A 295 20.53 6.75 0.43
C ASP A 295 19.51 7.38 -0.53
N ALA A 296 18.32 6.77 -0.74
CA ALA A 296 17.33 7.24 -1.71
C ALA A 296 15.91 7.34 -1.12
N VAL A 297 15.79 7.87 0.09
CA VAL A 297 14.48 8.15 0.74
C VAL A 297 14.08 9.59 0.49
N PHE A 298 13.41 9.87 -0.62
CA PHE A 298 13.04 11.22 -1.01
C PHE A 298 14.23 12.20 -0.97
N GLU A 299 15.38 11.71 -1.40
CA GLU A 299 16.59 12.52 -1.44
C GLU A 299 16.45 13.62 -2.47
N LEU A 300 16.65 14.87 -2.04
CA LEU A 300 16.67 16.01 -2.93
C LEU A 300 18.12 16.27 -3.37
N GLY A 301 18.39 16.03 -4.65
CA GLY A 301 19.67 16.37 -5.25
C GLY A 301 19.90 17.88 -5.36
N ASP A 302 21.14 18.26 -5.65
CA ASP A 302 21.52 19.65 -5.84
C ASP A 302 20.85 20.28 -7.08
N MET A 303 20.64 21.59 -7.03
CA MET A 303 20.12 22.34 -8.17
C MET A 303 21.20 22.55 -9.23
N GLU A 304 21.08 21.84 -10.36
CA GLU A 304 21.98 21.95 -11.47
C GLU A 304 21.36 22.68 -12.67
N SER A 305 22.20 23.36 -13.43
CA SER A 305 21.79 24.00 -14.69
C SER A 305 21.62 22.96 -15.78
N ILE A 306 20.47 22.95 -16.45
CA ILE A 306 20.21 22.02 -17.55
C ILE A 306 20.92 22.54 -18.80
N SER A 307 21.80 21.73 -19.38
CA SER A 307 22.51 22.07 -20.62
C SER A 307 21.52 22.29 -21.78
N GLY A 308 21.64 23.42 -22.47
CA GLY A 308 20.74 23.79 -23.58
C GLY A 308 19.41 24.42 -23.17
N TYR A 309 19.13 24.56 -21.88
CA TYR A 309 17.90 25.18 -21.35
C TYR A 309 18.22 26.30 -20.37
N SER A 310 17.45 27.38 -20.41
CA SER A 310 17.57 28.47 -19.44
C SER A 310 16.74 28.13 -18.17
N ALA A 311 17.13 27.03 -17.52
CA ALA A 311 16.45 26.48 -16.35
C ALA A 311 17.45 25.73 -15.47
N LYS A 312 17.10 25.61 -14.18
CA LYS A 312 17.77 24.74 -13.20
C LYS A 312 16.81 23.63 -12.79
N SER A 313 17.32 22.45 -12.51
CA SER A 313 16.53 21.34 -11.96
C SER A 313 17.23 20.70 -10.76
N ALA A 314 16.44 20.30 -9.80
CA ALA A 314 16.80 19.35 -8.77
C ALA A 314 15.98 18.08 -8.98
N GLN A 315 16.50 16.93 -8.59
CA GLN A 315 15.81 15.66 -8.70
C GLN A 315 15.51 15.12 -7.29
N ILE A 316 14.30 14.61 -7.09
CA ILE A 316 13.95 13.86 -5.90
C ILE A 316 14.00 12.38 -6.25
N ALA A 317 14.92 11.65 -5.63
CA ALA A 317 15.07 10.22 -5.83
C ALA A 317 14.32 9.44 -4.74
N LEU A 318 13.70 8.35 -5.15
CA LEU A 318 13.02 7.40 -4.28
C LEU A 318 13.33 5.99 -4.75
N ARG A 319 13.80 5.14 -3.83
CA ARG A 319 13.97 3.71 -4.06
C ARG A 319 13.27 2.96 -2.93
N MET A 320 12.27 2.19 -3.29
CA MET A 320 11.45 1.46 -2.31
C MET A 320 10.90 0.16 -2.87
N GLN A 321 10.46 -0.73 -1.98
CA GLN A 321 9.66 -1.89 -2.34
C GLN A 321 8.77 -2.33 -1.17
N VAL A 322 7.69 -3.01 -1.49
CA VAL A 322 6.75 -3.59 -0.54
C VAL A 322 6.87 -5.11 -0.58
N THR A 323 7.01 -5.71 0.57
CA THR A 323 7.19 -7.16 0.68
C THR A 323 6.26 -7.77 1.70
N THR A 324 6.04 -9.07 1.60
CA THR A 324 5.36 -9.86 2.63
C THR A 324 6.18 -11.10 2.98
N ALA A 325 6.20 -11.44 4.25
CA ALA A 325 6.81 -12.67 4.74
C ALA A 325 5.85 -13.87 4.71
N ASN A 326 4.53 -13.60 4.79
CA ASN A 326 3.51 -14.65 4.70
C ASN A 326 2.24 -14.08 4.05
N LEU A 327 1.89 -14.64 2.90
CA LEU A 327 0.73 -14.18 2.15
C LEU A 327 -0.60 -14.65 2.76
N SER A 328 -0.62 -15.81 3.42
CA SER A 328 -1.84 -16.40 3.98
C SER A 328 -2.42 -15.65 5.17
N GLY A 329 -1.61 -14.81 5.83
CA GLY A 329 -2.07 -13.93 6.91
C GLY A 329 -2.83 -12.69 6.45
N HIS A 330 -3.01 -12.52 5.15
CA HIS A 330 -3.73 -11.40 4.56
C HIS A 330 -5.00 -11.87 3.86
N GLY A 331 -6.01 -11.00 3.81
CA GLY A 331 -7.28 -11.32 3.19
C GLY A 331 -7.88 -10.19 2.37
N VAL A 332 -8.78 -10.57 1.48
CA VAL A 332 -9.58 -9.63 0.70
C VAL A 332 -11.05 -10.00 0.75
N LEU A 333 -11.90 -9.03 1.01
CA LEU A 333 -13.34 -9.13 0.87
C LEU A 333 -13.76 -8.48 -0.45
N VAL A 334 -14.42 -9.27 -1.28
CA VAL A 334 -14.85 -8.88 -2.63
C VAL A 334 -16.35 -8.68 -2.65
N ASN A 335 -16.83 -7.75 -3.47
CA ASN A 335 -18.25 -7.45 -3.69
C ASN A 335 -19.04 -7.01 -2.45
N ALA A 336 -18.40 -6.48 -1.42
CA ALA A 336 -19.10 -5.98 -0.23
C ALA A 336 -19.97 -4.73 -0.49
N GLU A 337 -19.84 -4.13 -1.67
CA GLU A 337 -20.58 -2.91 -2.05
C GLU A 337 -21.97 -3.18 -2.68
N THR A 338 -22.40 -4.43 -2.78
CA THR A 338 -23.69 -4.81 -3.38
C THR A 338 -24.71 -5.27 -2.36
#